data_c1714a297e889b17c6f53eff497c5549
#
_entry.id   c1714a297e889b17c6f53eff497c5549
#
_cell.length_a   1.000
_cell.length_b   1.000
_cell.length_c   1.000
_cell.angle_alpha   90.00
_cell.angle_beta   90.00
_cell.angle_gamma   90.00
#
_symmetry.space_group_name_H-M   'P 1'
#
loop_
_entity.id
_entity.type
_entity.pdbx_description
1 polymer ?
#
loop_
_entity_poly.entity_id
_entity_poly.type
_entity_poly.pdbx_seq_one_letter_code
_entity_poly.pdbx_strand_id
1 'polypeptide(L)'
;MTASPRPQQRLTTEQWSFLQEALAISSALSAADQIGVLARLDAGPADATTIARDCASSERGARLLLAALCSLGLVEKDSHGLYYAAFPDLAQLTVWITPWDQLIQAIRDDRPARAGDTPGGAATLYPEVVAHLGALFAPAAERAADHLITRSQRVLDVGAGAAPWSLALAARNPDMRATAVDMPAVLAVTRQVVATSGYATQFDYLSGDLFTIDLGRSAYDLAIAGNLCHLFDEATNRRLLGRLFDALRPGGTLAILDALPNERLDGPRSVVLYALGLLLRTNRGQVYPFSTYVGWLREVGYEAIERIDLFATPPISLITTRRPAAEEGRGGTTLFCP
;
A
#
# COMPACT_ATOMS: atom_id res chain seq x y z
N MET A 1 -41.11 18.28 -12.99
CA MET A 1 -41.01 17.78 -11.60
C MET A 1 -39.86 18.56 -10.93
N THR A 2 -40.20 19.54 -10.13
CA THR A 2 -39.25 20.36 -9.38
C THR A 2 -38.76 19.54 -8.18
N ALA A 3 -37.44 19.24 -8.14
CA ALA A 3 -36.84 18.54 -7.01
C ALA A 3 -37.04 19.38 -5.74
N SER A 4 -37.62 18.79 -4.70
CA SER A 4 -37.70 19.42 -3.39
C SER A 4 -36.29 19.79 -2.90
N PRO A 5 -36.10 20.99 -2.33
CA PRO A 5 -34.80 21.39 -1.82
C PRO A 5 -34.41 20.44 -0.71
N ARG A 6 -33.18 19.87 -0.81
CA ARG A 6 -32.59 19.03 0.26
C ARG A 6 -32.50 19.89 1.52
N PRO A 7 -32.88 19.37 2.70
CA PRO A 7 -32.68 20.09 3.95
C PRO A 7 -31.20 20.44 4.10
N GLN A 8 -30.90 21.71 4.39
CA GLN A 8 -29.52 22.15 4.68
C GLN A 8 -29.10 21.52 6.03
N GLN A 9 -28.39 20.40 5.97
CA GLN A 9 -27.77 19.83 7.17
C GLN A 9 -26.59 20.74 7.55
N ARG A 10 -26.63 21.24 8.79
CA ARG A 10 -25.47 21.93 9.40
C ARG A 10 -24.49 20.88 9.92
N LEU A 11 -23.19 21.22 9.96
CA LEU A 11 -22.20 20.39 10.60
C LEU A 11 -22.55 20.15 12.07
N THR A 12 -22.44 18.91 12.52
CA THR A 12 -22.57 18.59 13.95
C THR A 12 -21.35 19.09 14.72
N THR A 13 -21.47 19.20 16.05
CA THR A 13 -20.34 19.56 16.92
C THR A 13 -19.16 18.60 16.74
N GLU A 14 -19.42 17.31 16.61
CA GLU A 14 -18.39 16.28 16.39
C GLU A 14 -17.68 16.50 15.03
N GLN A 15 -18.43 16.78 13.98
CA GLN A 15 -17.85 17.07 12.66
C GLN A 15 -16.98 18.34 12.70
N TRP A 16 -17.43 19.39 13.40
CA TRP A 16 -16.64 20.59 13.59
C TRP A 16 -15.35 20.32 14.35
N SER A 17 -15.43 19.64 15.51
CA SER A 17 -14.26 19.28 16.33
C SER A 17 -13.25 18.46 15.53
N PHE A 18 -13.73 17.44 14.81
CA PHE A 18 -12.89 16.62 13.94
C PHE A 18 -12.17 17.44 12.85
N LEU A 19 -12.88 18.35 12.17
CA LEU A 19 -12.26 19.15 11.11
C LEU A 19 -11.21 20.12 11.66
N GLN A 20 -11.48 20.74 12.83
CA GLN A 20 -10.51 21.62 13.49
C GLN A 20 -9.26 20.87 13.93
N GLU A 21 -9.43 19.68 14.52
CA GLU A 21 -8.32 18.83 14.94
C GLU A 21 -7.50 18.35 13.74
N ALA A 22 -8.14 17.85 12.66
CA ALA A 22 -7.47 17.42 11.45
C ALA A 22 -6.64 18.54 10.80
N LEU A 23 -7.17 19.77 10.76
CA LEU A 23 -6.45 20.93 10.25
C LEU A 23 -5.25 21.28 11.14
N ALA A 24 -5.40 21.23 12.46
CA ALA A 24 -4.34 21.52 13.40
C ALA A 24 -3.21 20.49 13.30
N ILE A 25 -3.55 19.19 13.23
CA ILE A 25 -2.59 18.10 13.08
C ILE A 25 -1.81 18.25 11.77
N SER A 26 -2.50 18.41 10.64
CA SER A 26 -1.87 18.58 9.33
C SER A 26 -0.93 19.78 9.30
N SER A 27 -1.38 20.92 9.85
CA SER A 27 -0.56 22.15 9.90
C SER A 27 0.64 22.01 10.82
N ALA A 28 0.51 21.31 11.95
CA ALA A 28 1.63 21.08 12.88
C ALA A 28 2.69 20.19 12.25
N LEU A 29 2.29 19.12 11.54
CA LEU A 29 3.21 18.24 10.83
C LEU A 29 3.95 18.97 9.70
N SER A 30 3.20 19.71 8.86
CA SER A 30 3.79 20.49 7.77
C SER A 30 4.76 21.57 8.31
N ALA A 31 4.38 22.27 9.39
CA ALA A 31 5.26 23.26 10.02
C ALA A 31 6.53 22.61 10.60
N ALA A 32 6.39 21.48 11.31
CA ALA A 32 7.53 20.78 11.91
C ALA A 32 8.54 20.30 10.87
N ASP A 33 8.04 19.85 9.71
CA ASP A 33 8.86 19.49 8.56
C ASP A 33 9.56 20.71 7.94
N GLN A 34 8.78 21.72 7.56
CA GLN A 34 9.29 22.90 6.83
C GLN A 34 10.32 23.71 7.60
N ILE A 35 10.16 23.84 8.94
CA ILE A 35 11.15 24.54 9.77
C ILE A 35 12.26 23.63 10.31
N GLY A 36 12.27 22.33 9.93
CA GLY A 36 13.35 21.40 10.23
C GLY A 36 13.32 20.79 11.65
N VAL A 37 12.20 20.88 12.39
CA VAL A 37 12.09 20.33 13.77
C VAL A 37 12.21 18.81 13.75
N LEU A 38 11.66 18.11 12.75
CA LEU A 38 11.74 16.65 12.65
C LEU A 38 13.20 16.21 12.51
N ALA A 39 13.94 16.80 11.56
CA ALA A 39 15.36 16.51 11.33
C ALA A 39 16.24 16.91 12.52
N ARG A 40 15.89 18.03 13.22
CA ARG A 40 16.62 18.45 14.41
C ARG A 40 16.48 17.44 15.55
N LEU A 41 15.32 16.83 15.72
CA LEU A 41 15.08 15.80 16.74
C LEU A 41 15.80 14.49 16.43
N ASP A 42 15.93 14.11 15.18
CA ASP A 42 16.72 12.93 14.77
C ASP A 42 18.21 13.10 15.05
N ALA A 43 18.72 14.35 15.03
CA ALA A 43 20.10 14.66 15.37
C ALA A 43 20.42 14.51 16.88
N GLY A 44 19.41 14.35 17.72
CA GLY A 44 19.51 14.08 19.15
C GLY A 44 18.63 14.98 20.03
N PRO A 45 18.54 14.64 21.33
CA PRO A 45 17.69 15.34 22.28
C PRO A 45 18.08 16.81 22.45
N ALA A 46 17.09 17.66 22.67
CA ALA A 46 17.30 19.07 23.00
C ALA A 46 16.10 19.67 23.74
N ASP A 47 16.35 20.76 24.48
CA ASP A 47 15.29 21.56 25.06
C ASP A 47 14.60 22.48 24.03
N ALA A 48 13.45 23.02 24.38
CA ALA A 48 12.66 23.85 23.47
C ALA A 48 13.39 25.13 23.03
N THR A 49 14.23 25.74 23.85
CA THR A 49 14.98 26.93 23.55
C THR A 49 16.07 26.64 22.50
N THR A 50 16.75 25.51 22.67
CA THR A 50 17.75 25.03 21.71
C THR A 50 17.11 24.73 20.37
N ILE A 51 15.97 23.97 20.36
CA ILE A 51 15.22 23.67 19.12
C ILE A 51 14.73 24.96 18.46
N ALA A 52 14.22 25.92 19.23
CA ALA A 52 13.77 27.21 18.69
C ALA A 52 14.89 27.95 17.96
N ARG A 53 16.07 28.00 18.56
CA ARG A 53 17.25 28.64 17.97
C ARG A 53 17.69 27.90 16.70
N ASP A 54 17.84 26.58 16.77
CA ASP A 54 18.38 25.76 15.70
C ASP A 54 17.44 25.74 14.47
N CYS A 55 16.12 25.86 14.72
CA CYS A 55 15.07 25.89 13.68
C CYS A 55 14.60 27.33 13.36
N ALA A 56 15.31 28.35 13.77
CA ALA A 56 14.97 29.75 13.51
C ALA A 56 13.51 30.14 13.85
N SER A 57 12.98 29.59 14.95
CA SER A 57 11.61 29.83 15.41
C SER A 57 11.55 30.56 16.75
N SER A 58 10.36 31.04 17.12
CA SER A 58 10.18 31.63 18.45
C SER A 58 10.10 30.53 19.53
N GLU A 59 10.62 30.79 20.73
CA GLU A 59 10.53 29.82 21.83
C GLU A 59 9.08 29.40 22.15
N ARG A 60 8.14 30.34 22.09
CA ARG A 60 6.73 30.06 22.28
C ARG A 60 6.20 29.13 21.18
N GLY A 61 6.56 29.40 19.94
CA GLY A 61 6.18 28.59 18.79
C GLY A 61 6.73 27.15 18.90
N ALA A 62 8.02 27.02 19.16
CA ALA A 62 8.67 25.73 19.36
C ALA A 62 8.01 24.90 20.48
N ARG A 63 7.78 25.52 21.67
CA ARG A 63 7.12 24.82 22.79
C ARG A 63 5.73 24.32 22.44
N LEU A 64 4.91 25.13 21.77
CA LEU A 64 3.56 24.72 21.37
C LEU A 64 3.57 23.64 20.32
N LEU A 65 4.46 23.76 19.33
CA LEU A 65 4.62 22.74 18.28
C LEU A 65 5.11 21.41 18.88
N LEU A 66 6.14 21.44 19.74
CA LEU A 66 6.66 20.26 20.43
C LEU A 66 5.58 19.59 21.31
N ALA A 67 4.77 20.40 22.02
CA ALA A 67 3.65 19.88 22.80
C ALA A 67 2.59 19.19 21.90
N ALA A 68 2.31 19.75 20.72
CA ALA A 68 1.42 19.11 19.75
C ALA A 68 2.02 17.78 19.23
N LEU A 69 3.32 17.77 18.87
CA LEU A 69 3.98 16.55 18.44
C LEU A 69 4.04 15.47 19.53
N CYS A 70 4.20 15.87 20.81
CA CYS A 70 4.09 14.95 21.94
C CYS A 70 2.68 14.36 22.08
N SER A 71 1.64 15.19 21.91
CA SER A 71 0.25 14.70 21.96
C SER A 71 -0.10 13.71 20.84
N LEU A 72 0.64 13.76 19.74
CA LEU A 72 0.54 12.82 18.62
C LEU A 72 1.42 11.57 18.79
N GLY A 73 2.20 11.49 19.88
CA GLY A 73 3.13 10.38 20.12
C GLY A 73 4.35 10.35 19.18
N LEU A 74 4.63 11.45 18.48
CA LEU A 74 5.78 11.57 17.58
C LEU A 74 7.07 12.00 18.29
N VAL A 75 6.90 12.66 19.42
CA VAL A 75 7.98 13.22 20.26
C VAL A 75 7.71 12.87 21.71
N GLU A 76 8.74 12.57 22.44
CA GLU A 76 8.70 12.37 23.89
C GLU A 76 9.42 13.52 24.61
N LYS A 77 9.03 13.78 25.86
CA LYS A 77 9.66 14.75 26.73
C LYS A 77 10.03 14.11 28.05
N ASP A 78 11.29 14.25 28.47
CA ASP A 78 11.74 13.71 29.76
C ASP A 78 11.48 14.67 30.95
N SER A 79 11.87 14.19 32.15
CA SER A 79 11.78 14.96 33.39
C SER A 79 12.73 16.16 33.45
N HIS A 80 13.73 16.21 32.59
CA HIS A 80 14.70 17.31 32.49
C HIS A 80 14.29 18.37 31.46
N GLY A 81 13.17 18.13 30.74
CA GLY A 81 12.66 19.06 29.75
C GLY A 81 13.23 18.88 28.35
N LEU A 82 13.99 17.80 28.10
CA LEU A 82 14.52 17.46 26.81
C LEU A 82 13.48 16.73 25.96
N TYR A 83 13.42 17.04 24.69
CA TYR A 83 12.55 16.40 23.70
C TYR A 83 13.38 15.49 22.81
N TYR A 84 12.82 14.33 22.45
CA TYR A 84 13.42 13.36 21.52
C TYR A 84 12.40 12.80 20.56
N ALA A 85 12.86 12.31 19.41
CA ALA A 85 12.04 11.50 18.54
C ALA A 85 11.53 10.25 19.27
N ALA A 86 10.23 9.96 19.20
CA ALA A 86 9.63 8.75 19.80
C ALA A 86 10.06 7.47 19.08
N PHE A 87 10.57 7.58 17.86
CA PHE A 87 11.10 6.50 17.04
C PHE A 87 12.22 7.03 16.14
N PRO A 88 13.13 6.16 15.67
CA PRO A 88 14.22 6.58 14.79
C PRO A 88 13.72 7.11 13.46
N ASP A 89 14.51 7.98 12.83
CA ASP A 89 14.24 8.53 11.50
C ASP A 89 12.90 9.29 11.39
N LEU A 90 12.58 10.12 12.40
CA LEU A 90 11.36 10.92 12.44
C LEU A 90 11.23 11.83 11.20
N ALA A 91 12.36 12.34 10.69
CA ALA A 91 12.40 13.16 9.47
C ALA A 91 11.91 12.41 8.22
N GLN A 92 11.88 11.07 8.21
CA GLN A 92 11.30 10.33 7.09
C GLN A 92 9.80 10.59 6.90
N LEU A 93 9.09 11.13 7.91
CA LEU A 93 7.72 11.60 7.75
C LEU A 93 7.58 12.66 6.64
N THR A 94 8.63 13.38 6.30
CA THR A 94 8.70 14.32 5.17
C THR A 94 8.20 13.68 3.87
N VAL A 95 8.55 12.44 3.60
CA VAL A 95 8.12 11.69 2.40
C VAL A 95 6.59 11.62 2.29
N TRP A 96 5.90 11.62 3.43
CA TRP A 96 4.44 11.55 3.51
C TRP A 96 3.77 12.92 3.60
N ILE A 97 4.45 13.91 4.20
CA ILE A 97 3.92 15.26 4.48
C ILE A 97 4.07 16.15 3.25
N THR A 98 5.29 16.29 2.73
CA THR A 98 5.65 17.23 1.67
C THR A 98 4.78 17.14 0.40
N PRO A 99 4.39 15.96 -0.09
CA PRO A 99 3.54 15.89 -1.28
C PRO A 99 2.19 16.58 -1.15
N TRP A 100 1.64 16.69 0.07
CA TRP A 100 0.34 17.33 0.29
C TRP A 100 0.36 18.84 0.04
N ASP A 101 1.51 19.50 0.16
CA ASP A 101 1.66 20.90 -0.19
C ASP A 101 1.42 21.17 -1.69
N GLN A 102 1.54 20.14 -2.52
CA GLN A 102 1.33 20.19 -3.97
C GLN A 102 -0.09 19.79 -4.39
N LEU A 103 -1.00 19.49 -3.45
CA LEU A 103 -2.34 19.00 -3.75
C LEU A 103 -3.13 19.95 -4.66
N ILE A 104 -3.04 21.26 -4.41
CA ILE A 104 -3.76 22.27 -5.21
C ILE A 104 -3.32 22.19 -6.67
N GLN A 105 -2.01 22.05 -6.91
CA GLN A 105 -1.47 21.98 -8.25
C GLN A 105 -1.83 20.66 -8.94
N ALA A 106 -1.72 19.54 -8.18
CA ALA A 106 -2.11 18.23 -8.68
C ALA A 106 -3.59 18.18 -9.11
N ILE A 107 -4.50 18.81 -8.34
CA ILE A 107 -5.92 18.90 -8.69
C ILE A 107 -6.13 19.71 -9.97
N ARG A 108 -5.37 20.80 -10.17
CA ARG A 108 -5.53 21.69 -11.34
C ARG A 108 -4.99 21.08 -12.63
N ASP A 109 -3.86 20.42 -12.54
CA ASP A 109 -3.07 20.02 -13.72
C ASP A 109 -3.19 18.54 -14.03
N ASP A 110 -3.83 17.74 -13.16
CA ASP A 110 -3.88 16.28 -13.22
C ASP A 110 -2.47 15.65 -13.38
N ARG A 111 -1.51 16.18 -12.62
CA ARG A 111 -0.11 15.75 -12.63
C ARG A 111 0.37 15.49 -11.21
N PRO A 112 0.93 14.30 -10.96
CA PRO A 112 1.47 13.96 -9.65
C PRO A 112 2.79 14.71 -9.38
N ALA A 113 3.06 14.95 -8.10
CA ALA A 113 4.36 15.42 -7.65
C ALA A 113 5.49 14.42 -7.98
N ARG A 114 5.18 13.12 -7.86
CA ARG A 114 6.07 12.00 -8.19
C ARG A 114 5.25 10.90 -8.86
N ALA A 115 5.57 10.53 -10.10
CA ALA A 115 4.84 9.54 -10.88
C ALA A 115 5.26 8.10 -10.52
N GLY A 116 4.88 7.61 -9.35
CA GLY A 116 5.23 6.28 -8.84
C GLY A 116 4.66 5.10 -9.66
N ASP A 117 3.73 5.36 -10.56
CA ASP A 117 3.16 4.43 -11.53
C ASP A 117 3.98 4.31 -12.83
N THR A 118 5.13 4.97 -12.91
CA THR A 118 6.09 4.83 -14.01
C THR A 118 7.34 4.09 -13.53
N PRO A 119 8.06 3.37 -14.42
CA PRO A 119 9.28 2.67 -14.02
C PRO A 119 10.33 3.58 -13.37
N GLY A 120 10.55 4.78 -13.92
CA GLY A 120 11.50 5.76 -13.37
C GLY A 120 11.05 6.33 -12.02
N GLY A 121 9.78 6.68 -11.89
CA GLY A 121 9.22 7.18 -10.64
C GLY A 121 9.15 6.10 -9.55
N ALA A 122 8.81 4.87 -9.92
CA ALA A 122 8.83 3.73 -9.01
C ALA A 122 10.24 3.47 -8.47
N ALA A 123 11.25 3.49 -9.33
CA ALA A 123 12.64 3.26 -8.96
C ALA A 123 13.20 4.34 -8.00
N THR A 124 12.64 5.53 -7.98
CA THR A 124 13.07 6.62 -7.09
C THR A 124 12.24 6.72 -5.81
N LEU A 125 10.92 6.52 -5.89
CA LEU A 125 10.00 6.70 -4.75
C LEU A 125 10.01 5.50 -3.81
N TYR A 126 9.84 4.28 -4.35
CA TYR A 126 9.58 3.12 -3.51
C TYR A 126 10.76 2.65 -2.64
N PRO A 127 12.04 2.73 -3.05
CA PRO A 127 13.14 2.37 -2.16
C PRO A 127 13.13 3.13 -0.83
N GLU A 128 12.62 4.36 -0.82
CA GLU A 128 12.54 5.20 0.39
C GLU A 128 11.42 4.77 1.35
N VAL A 129 10.36 4.14 0.83
CA VAL A 129 9.11 3.92 1.60
C VAL A 129 8.74 2.47 1.82
N VAL A 130 9.22 1.52 0.99
CA VAL A 130 8.72 0.13 1.04
C VAL A 130 9.01 -0.58 2.35
N ALA A 131 10.10 -0.27 3.03
CA ALA A 131 10.40 -0.88 4.34
C ALA A 131 9.33 -0.49 5.39
N HIS A 132 8.93 0.79 5.41
CA HIS A 132 7.85 1.28 6.29
C HIS A 132 6.50 0.69 5.91
N LEU A 133 6.21 0.63 4.59
CA LEU A 133 4.98 0.00 4.10
C LEU A 133 4.93 -1.48 4.49
N GLY A 134 6.07 -2.19 4.41
CA GLY A 134 6.18 -3.57 4.86
C GLY A 134 5.80 -3.74 6.32
N ALA A 135 6.33 -2.90 7.21
CA ALA A 135 5.97 -2.91 8.62
C ALA A 135 4.49 -2.55 8.86
N LEU A 136 3.97 -1.56 8.15
CA LEU A 136 2.57 -1.14 8.23
C LEU A 136 1.60 -2.26 7.84
N PHE A 137 1.93 -3.05 6.81
CA PHE A 137 1.07 -4.11 6.31
C PHE A 137 1.33 -5.49 6.93
N ALA A 138 2.39 -5.65 7.73
CA ALA A 138 2.72 -6.94 8.36
C ALA A 138 1.53 -7.57 9.11
N PRO A 139 0.75 -6.86 9.95
CA PRO A 139 -0.39 -7.46 10.64
C PRO A 139 -1.50 -7.95 9.67
N ALA A 140 -1.71 -7.23 8.56
CA ALA A 140 -2.67 -7.63 7.54
C ALA A 140 -2.14 -8.83 6.74
N ALA A 141 -0.82 -8.88 6.48
CA ALA A 141 -0.16 -9.97 5.79
C ALA A 141 -0.25 -11.29 6.58
N GLU A 142 -0.09 -11.23 7.89
CA GLU A 142 -0.29 -12.39 8.75
C GLU A 142 -1.71 -12.95 8.66
N ARG A 143 -2.72 -12.08 8.69
CA ARG A 143 -4.12 -12.50 8.51
C ARG A 143 -4.39 -13.03 7.11
N ALA A 144 -3.84 -12.39 6.07
CA ALA A 144 -3.97 -12.87 4.70
C ALA A 144 -3.38 -14.27 4.54
N ALA A 145 -2.22 -14.52 5.16
CA ALA A 145 -1.58 -15.81 5.13
C ALA A 145 -2.49 -16.93 5.67
N ASP A 146 -3.29 -16.68 6.71
CA ASP A 146 -4.24 -17.66 7.25
C ASP A 146 -5.30 -18.11 6.23
N HIS A 147 -5.64 -17.24 5.27
CA HIS A 147 -6.56 -17.56 4.16
C HIS A 147 -5.86 -18.12 2.92
N LEU A 148 -4.56 -17.85 2.78
CA LEU A 148 -3.75 -18.22 1.61
C LEU A 148 -2.87 -19.44 1.86
N ILE A 149 -2.77 -19.94 3.11
CA ILE A 149 -2.07 -21.17 3.44
C ILE A 149 -2.82 -22.33 2.78
N THR A 150 -2.51 -22.50 1.54
CA THR A 150 -2.80 -23.72 0.81
C THR A 150 -1.49 -24.49 0.66
N ARG A 151 -1.53 -25.64 0.03
CA ARG A 151 -0.32 -26.40 -0.34
C ARG A 151 0.51 -25.68 -1.43
N SER A 152 0.42 -24.34 -1.48
CA SER A 152 1.10 -23.51 -2.48
C SER A 152 2.60 -23.58 -2.26
N GLN A 153 3.30 -24.26 -3.15
CA GLN A 153 4.75 -24.38 -3.08
C GLN A 153 5.46 -23.30 -3.91
N ARG A 154 4.81 -22.78 -4.95
CA ARG A 154 5.38 -21.76 -5.84
C ARG A 154 4.52 -20.51 -5.84
N VAL A 155 5.06 -19.45 -5.30
CA VAL A 155 4.37 -18.15 -5.12
C VAL A 155 5.04 -17.10 -6.00
N LEU A 156 4.23 -16.34 -6.74
CA LEU A 156 4.65 -15.15 -7.49
C LEU A 156 4.15 -13.92 -6.72
N ASP A 157 5.06 -13.07 -6.25
CA ASP A 157 4.74 -11.82 -5.55
C ASP A 157 5.13 -10.64 -6.43
N VAL A 158 4.15 -9.99 -7.08
CA VAL A 158 4.39 -8.91 -8.05
C VAL A 158 4.21 -7.54 -7.41
N GLY A 159 5.16 -6.64 -7.67
CA GLY A 159 5.28 -5.39 -6.92
C GLY A 159 5.59 -5.67 -5.45
N ALA A 160 6.52 -6.59 -5.21
CA ALA A 160 6.73 -7.19 -3.90
C ALA A 160 7.10 -6.17 -2.80
N GLY A 161 7.73 -5.05 -3.15
CA GLY A 161 8.18 -4.06 -2.17
C GLY A 161 9.07 -4.66 -1.10
N ALA A 162 8.71 -4.55 0.17
CA ALA A 162 9.37 -5.25 1.27
C ALA A 162 8.90 -6.71 1.46
N ALA A 163 8.10 -7.23 0.56
CA ALA A 163 7.56 -8.59 0.53
C ALA A 163 6.73 -9.01 1.77
N PRO A 164 5.91 -8.14 2.40
CA PRO A 164 5.22 -8.51 3.63
C PRO A 164 4.30 -9.72 3.44
N TRP A 165 3.64 -9.83 2.30
CA TRP A 165 2.67 -10.87 1.99
C TRP A 165 3.33 -12.24 1.82
N SER A 166 4.38 -12.32 1.01
CA SER A 166 5.13 -13.56 0.79
C SER A 166 5.99 -13.94 1.99
N LEU A 167 6.50 -13.00 2.79
CA LEU A 167 7.18 -13.28 4.06
C LEU A 167 6.25 -13.92 5.09
N ALA A 168 5.02 -13.43 5.21
CA ALA A 168 4.02 -14.02 6.10
C ALA A 168 3.68 -15.47 5.71
N LEU A 169 3.69 -15.79 4.41
CA LEU A 169 3.51 -17.15 3.92
C LEU A 169 4.76 -18.01 4.18
N ALA A 170 5.97 -17.47 3.95
CA ALA A 170 7.22 -18.17 4.20
C ALA A 170 7.36 -18.59 5.66
N ALA A 171 6.94 -17.73 6.58
CA ALA A 171 6.92 -18.04 8.01
C ALA A 171 6.02 -19.24 8.38
N ARG A 172 5.04 -19.56 7.55
CA ARG A 172 4.04 -20.62 7.80
C ARG A 172 4.28 -21.89 6.97
N ASN A 173 5.03 -21.78 5.87
CA ASN A 173 5.29 -22.90 4.95
C ASN A 173 6.77 -22.96 4.57
N PRO A 174 7.57 -23.82 5.22
CA PRO A 174 9.01 -23.95 4.95
C PRO A 174 9.32 -24.48 3.54
N ASP A 175 8.38 -25.17 2.91
CA ASP A 175 8.57 -25.75 1.58
C ASP A 175 8.23 -24.77 0.45
N MET A 176 7.70 -23.59 0.79
CA MET A 176 7.35 -22.57 -0.19
C MET A 176 8.59 -21.97 -0.87
N ARG A 177 8.44 -21.61 -2.13
CA ARG A 177 9.37 -20.80 -2.90
C ARG A 177 8.64 -19.61 -3.49
N ALA A 178 9.06 -18.41 -3.11
CA ALA A 178 8.52 -17.14 -3.62
C ALA A 178 9.44 -16.57 -4.70
N THR A 179 8.87 -16.13 -5.80
CA THR A 179 9.53 -15.25 -6.77
C THR A 179 9.03 -13.83 -6.56
N ALA A 180 9.86 -12.98 -5.96
CA ALA A 180 9.57 -11.57 -5.77
C ALA A 180 9.93 -10.79 -7.04
N VAL A 181 8.95 -10.06 -7.59
CA VAL A 181 9.08 -9.26 -8.81
C VAL A 181 8.96 -7.79 -8.48
N ASP A 182 9.97 -7.00 -8.81
CA ASP A 182 9.92 -5.54 -8.65
C ASP A 182 11.03 -4.87 -9.47
N MET A 183 11.07 -3.53 -9.46
CA MET A 183 12.14 -2.74 -10.05
C MET A 183 13.48 -3.01 -9.31
N PRO A 184 14.63 -2.92 -10.01
CA PRO A 184 15.94 -3.27 -9.43
C PRO A 184 16.24 -2.57 -8.10
N ALA A 185 15.93 -1.27 -8.00
CA ALA A 185 16.18 -0.46 -6.80
C ALA A 185 15.29 -0.90 -5.61
N VAL A 186 14.05 -1.30 -5.87
CA VAL A 186 13.12 -1.83 -4.85
C VAL A 186 13.57 -3.22 -4.40
N LEU A 187 13.96 -4.09 -5.33
CA LEU A 187 14.46 -5.43 -5.00
C LEU A 187 15.74 -5.41 -4.15
N ALA A 188 16.53 -4.34 -4.18
CA ALA A 188 17.65 -4.18 -3.26
C ALA A 188 17.16 -4.12 -1.81
N VAL A 189 16.08 -3.37 -1.54
CA VAL A 189 15.43 -3.32 -0.22
C VAL A 189 14.76 -4.65 0.11
N THR A 190 14.03 -5.23 -0.85
CA THR A 190 13.39 -6.55 -0.67
C THR A 190 14.39 -7.61 -0.20
N ARG A 191 15.56 -7.70 -0.86
CA ARG A 191 16.63 -8.65 -0.50
C ARG A 191 17.13 -8.43 0.92
N GLN A 192 17.31 -7.19 1.31
CA GLN A 192 17.77 -6.85 2.67
C GLN A 192 16.72 -7.27 3.72
N VAL A 193 15.46 -6.95 3.52
CA VAL A 193 14.37 -7.31 4.43
C VAL A 193 14.22 -8.84 4.53
N VAL A 194 14.22 -9.52 3.40
CA VAL A 194 14.14 -11.01 3.36
C VAL A 194 15.35 -11.65 4.05
N ALA A 195 16.56 -11.12 3.85
CA ALA A 195 17.76 -11.66 4.48
C ALA A 195 17.71 -11.52 6.01
N THR A 196 17.25 -10.37 6.52
CA THR A 196 17.13 -10.12 7.97
C THR A 196 15.99 -10.91 8.62
N SER A 197 14.97 -11.30 7.85
CA SER A 197 13.85 -12.12 8.35
C SER A 197 14.16 -13.62 8.46
N GLY A 198 15.30 -14.09 7.93
CA GLY A 198 15.71 -15.49 8.00
C GLY A 198 15.14 -16.40 6.90
N TYR A 199 14.39 -15.86 5.93
CA TYR A 199 13.72 -16.64 4.87
C TYR A 199 14.44 -16.56 3.51
N ALA A 200 15.69 -16.09 3.45
CA ALA A 200 16.41 -15.83 2.19
C ALA A 200 16.48 -17.05 1.24
N THR A 201 16.53 -18.26 1.78
CA THR A 201 16.58 -19.50 0.98
C THR A 201 15.26 -19.86 0.30
N GLN A 202 14.17 -19.21 0.69
CA GLN A 202 12.83 -19.42 0.11
C GLN A 202 12.50 -18.41 -0.99
N PHE A 203 13.39 -17.45 -1.28
CA PHE A 203 13.11 -16.36 -2.21
C PHE A 203 14.03 -16.38 -3.43
N ASP A 204 13.40 -16.31 -4.59
CA ASP A 204 13.98 -15.93 -5.87
C ASP A 204 13.55 -14.53 -6.24
N TYR A 205 14.31 -13.86 -7.13
CA TYR A 205 14.06 -12.47 -7.48
C TYR A 205 14.09 -12.28 -8.99
N LEU A 206 13.04 -11.67 -9.51
CA LEU A 206 12.90 -11.34 -10.92
C LEU A 206 12.84 -9.81 -11.07
N SER A 207 13.90 -9.23 -11.62
CA SER A 207 14.10 -7.78 -11.68
C SER A 207 13.63 -7.19 -13.00
N GLY A 208 12.74 -6.21 -12.95
CA GLY A 208 12.32 -5.47 -14.15
C GLY A 208 10.89 -4.94 -14.07
N ASP A 209 10.48 -4.32 -15.17
CA ASP A 209 9.12 -3.83 -15.35
C ASP A 209 8.15 -5.01 -15.46
N LEU A 210 7.21 -5.08 -14.54
CA LEU A 210 6.15 -6.07 -14.43
C LEU A 210 5.38 -6.30 -15.75
N PHE A 211 5.29 -5.29 -16.60
CA PHE A 211 4.54 -5.37 -17.85
C PHE A 211 5.35 -5.89 -19.05
N THR A 212 6.66 -6.00 -18.92
CA THR A 212 7.56 -6.43 -20.01
C THR A 212 8.36 -7.69 -19.68
N ILE A 213 8.65 -7.92 -18.39
CA ILE A 213 9.42 -9.08 -17.93
C ILE A 213 8.65 -10.39 -18.15
N ASP A 214 9.35 -11.48 -18.43
CA ASP A 214 8.73 -12.80 -18.52
C ASP A 214 8.42 -13.35 -17.12
N LEU A 215 7.14 -13.50 -16.79
CA LEU A 215 6.67 -14.09 -15.54
C LEU A 215 6.57 -15.62 -15.60
N GLY A 216 6.85 -16.24 -16.76
CA GLY A 216 6.62 -17.66 -16.99
C GLY A 216 5.16 -17.98 -17.30
N ARG A 217 4.88 -19.24 -17.67
CA ARG A 217 3.53 -19.72 -17.96
C ARG A 217 3.21 -20.94 -17.13
N SER A 218 2.03 -20.96 -16.51
CA SER A 218 1.56 -22.09 -15.67
C SER A 218 2.62 -22.55 -14.65
N ALA A 219 3.33 -21.59 -14.07
CA ALA A 219 4.49 -21.84 -13.22
C ALA A 219 4.20 -21.74 -11.72
N TYR A 220 3.12 -21.07 -11.33
CA TYR A 220 2.85 -20.73 -9.94
C TYR A 220 1.51 -21.27 -9.44
N ASP A 221 1.46 -21.63 -8.15
CA ASP A 221 0.24 -22.04 -7.44
C ASP A 221 -0.57 -20.84 -6.98
N LEU A 222 0.16 -19.80 -6.57
CA LEU A 222 -0.38 -18.57 -6.03
C LEU A 222 0.34 -17.39 -6.68
N ALA A 223 -0.42 -16.41 -7.13
CA ALA A 223 0.08 -15.08 -7.48
C ALA A 223 -0.48 -14.05 -6.49
N ILE A 224 0.36 -13.12 -6.05
CA ILE A 224 0.00 -12.05 -5.12
C ILE A 224 0.21 -10.72 -5.83
N ALA A 225 -0.81 -9.86 -5.78
CA ALA A 225 -0.75 -8.45 -6.18
C ALA A 225 -1.19 -7.60 -4.96
N GLY A 226 -0.22 -7.27 -4.11
CA GLY A 226 -0.49 -6.56 -2.87
C GLY A 226 -0.20 -5.06 -2.99
N ASN A 227 -1.21 -4.22 -2.72
CA ASN A 227 -1.09 -2.77 -2.78
C ASN A 227 -0.58 -2.25 -4.14
N LEU A 228 -1.04 -2.87 -5.21
CA LEU A 228 -0.52 -2.65 -6.57
C LEU A 228 -1.58 -2.12 -7.54
N CYS A 229 -2.80 -2.69 -7.52
CA CYS A 229 -3.81 -2.38 -8.54
C CYS A 229 -4.27 -0.92 -8.50
N HIS A 230 -4.28 -0.30 -7.33
CA HIS A 230 -4.62 1.12 -7.18
C HIS A 230 -3.61 2.09 -7.83
N LEU A 231 -2.44 1.61 -8.26
CA LEU A 231 -1.45 2.45 -8.95
C LEU A 231 -1.79 2.65 -10.42
N PHE A 232 -2.66 1.84 -10.99
CA PHE A 232 -2.89 1.78 -12.43
C PHE A 232 -4.34 2.08 -12.80
N ASP A 233 -4.55 2.49 -14.07
CA ASP A 233 -5.88 2.59 -14.66
C ASP A 233 -6.49 1.20 -14.95
N GLU A 234 -7.76 1.19 -15.34
CA GLU A 234 -8.49 -0.05 -15.62
C GLU A 234 -7.87 -0.89 -16.74
N ALA A 235 -7.42 -0.26 -17.82
CA ALA A 235 -6.83 -0.97 -18.95
C ALA A 235 -5.53 -1.67 -18.56
N THR A 236 -4.71 -0.99 -17.77
CA THR A 236 -3.46 -1.52 -17.24
C THR A 236 -3.72 -2.64 -16.24
N ASN A 237 -4.73 -2.50 -15.37
CA ASN A 237 -5.12 -3.57 -14.45
C ASN A 237 -5.61 -4.83 -15.18
N ARG A 238 -6.45 -4.70 -16.22
CA ARG A 238 -6.85 -5.85 -17.04
C ARG A 238 -5.65 -6.56 -17.66
N ARG A 239 -4.68 -5.81 -18.16
CA ARG A 239 -3.43 -6.37 -18.70
C ARG A 239 -2.62 -7.09 -17.63
N LEU A 240 -2.49 -6.50 -16.43
CA LEU A 240 -1.84 -7.13 -15.28
C LEU A 240 -2.51 -8.47 -14.93
N LEU A 241 -3.83 -8.46 -14.75
CA LEU A 241 -4.60 -9.65 -14.39
C LEU A 241 -4.48 -10.76 -15.44
N GLY A 242 -4.43 -10.42 -16.74
CA GLY A 242 -4.19 -11.38 -17.82
C GLY A 242 -2.80 -11.99 -17.75
N ARG A 243 -1.75 -11.20 -17.44
CA ARG A 243 -0.39 -11.72 -17.25
C ARG A 243 -0.30 -12.67 -16.04
N LEU A 244 -0.96 -12.34 -14.94
CA LEU A 244 -1.02 -13.20 -13.75
C LEU A 244 -1.83 -14.48 -14.02
N PHE A 245 -2.88 -14.40 -14.82
CA PHE A 245 -3.63 -15.57 -15.27
C PHE A 245 -2.75 -16.55 -16.04
N ASP A 246 -1.95 -16.05 -16.99
CA ASP A 246 -1.02 -16.89 -17.76
C ASP A 246 0.07 -17.52 -16.89
N ALA A 247 0.58 -16.80 -15.89
CA ALA A 247 1.63 -17.26 -14.98
C ALA A 247 1.13 -18.34 -13.99
N LEU A 248 -0.13 -18.26 -13.57
CA LEU A 248 -0.73 -19.26 -12.69
C LEU A 248 -0.96 -20.57 -13.43
N ARG A 249 -0.78 -21.71 -12.76
CA ARG A 249 -1.20 -23.01 -13.28
C ARG A 249 -2.74 -23.14 -13.26
N PRO A 250 -3.33 -24.01 -14.06
CA PRO A 250 -4.74 -24.37 -13.91
C PRO A 250 -5.07 -24.78 -12.47
N GLY A 251 -6.13 -24.22 -11.90
CA GLY A 251 -6.49 -24.36 -10.48
C GLY A 251 -5.71 -23.46 -9.53
N GLY A 252 -4.73 -22.70 -10.02
CA GLY A 252 -3.94 -21.75 -9.22
C GLY A 252 -4.77 -20.55 -8.75
N THR A 253 -4.35 -19.93 -7.65
CA THR A 253 -5.05 -18.85 -6.97
C THR A 253 -4.37 -17.51 -7.27
N LEU A 254 -5.16 -16.47 -7.54
CA LEU A 254 -4.74 -15.07 -7.47
C LEU A 254 -5.24 -14.45 -6.17
N ALA A 255 -4.37 -13.78 -5.45
CA ALA A 255 -4.66 -12.97 -4.29
C ALA A 255 -4.37 -11.50 -4.60
N ILE A 256 -5.39 -10.64 -4.52
CA ILE A 256 -5.24 -9.19 -4.61
C ILE A 256 -5.52 -8.63 -3.23
N LEU A 257 -4.59 -7.81 -2.71
CA LEU A 257 -4.74 -7.15 -1.43
C LEU A 257 -4.71 -5.64 -1.66
N ASP A 258 -5.83 -4.98 -1.35
CA ASP A 258 -5.95 -3.55 -1.63
C ASP A 258 -6.97 -2.86 -0.71
N ALA A 259 -6.93 -1.52 -0.70
CA ALA A 259 -7.91 -0.69 -0.04
C ALA A 259 -9.14 -0.49 -0.95
N LEU A 260 -10.27 -1.08 -0.58
CA LEU A 260 -11.47 -1.04 -1.40
C LEU A 260 -12.47 0.02 -0.90
N PRO A 261 -12.90 0.96 -1.75
CA PRO A 261 -14.01 1.85 -1.44
C PRO A 261 -15.34 1.08 -1.51
N ASN A 262 -16.40 1.72 -1.01
CA ASN A 262 -17.76 1.26 -1.30
C ASN A 262 -18.13 1.53 -2.76
N GLU A 263 -19.27 0.95 -3.21
CA GLU A 263 -19.74 1.07 -4.60
C GLU A 263 -20.09 2.52 -5.02
N ARG A 264 -20.28 3.42 -4.05
CA ARG A 264 -20.57 4.83 -4.30
C ARG A 264 -19.33 5.72 -4.37
N LEU A 265 -18.14 5.17 -4.05
CA LEU A 265 -16.86 5.87 -3.96
C LEU A 265 -16.83 7.01 -2.92
N ASP A 266 -17.72 6.98 -1.94
CA ASP A 266 -17.84 8.01 -0.89
C ASP A 266 -17.45 7.48 0.51
N GLY A 267 -16.90 6.28 0.61
CA GLY A 267 -16.44 5.66 1.84
C GLY A 267 -15.70 4.34 1.63
N PRO A 268 -15.07 3.81 2.65
CA PRO A 268 -14.77 4.43 3.94
C PRO A 268 -13.90 5.69 3.78
N ARG A 269 -14.03 6.64 4.70
CA ARG A 269 -13.30 7.93 4.65
C ARG A 269 -11.80 7.76 4.42
N SER A 270 -11.16 6.82 5.11
CA SER A 270 -9.72 6.57 4.97
C SER A 270 -9.33 6.12 3.56
N VAL A 271 -10.16 5.31 2.90
CA VAL A 271 -9.93 4.88 1.51
C VAL A 271 -10.10 6.02 0.53
N VAL A 272 -11.14 6.86 0.73
CA VAL A 272 -11.38 8.03 -0.14
C VAL A 272 -10.26 9.07 0.00
N LEU A 273 -9.79 9.32 1.22
CA LEU A 273 -8.63 10.20 1.45
C LEU A 273 -7.33 9.61 0.90
N TYR A 274 -7.16 8.28 0.98
CA TYR A 274 -6.05 7.59 0.33
C TYR A 274 -6.09 7.78 -1.19
N ALA A 275 -7.27 7.66 -1.80
CA ALA A 275 -7.46 7.90 -3.24
C ALA A 275 -7.06 9.33 -3.64
N LEU A 276 -7.41 10.34 -2.84
CA LEU A 276 -6.95 11.70 -3.05
C LEU A 276 -5.41 11.80 -3.01
N GLY A 277 -4.76 11.04 -2.12
CA GLY A 277 -3.31 10.96 -2.05
C GLY A 277 -2.67 10.27 -3.27
N LEU A 278 -3.40 9.42 -4.02
CA LEU A 278 -2.89 8.83 -5.27
C LEU A 278 -2.69 9.88 -6.35
N LEU A 279 -3.48 10.94 -6.39
CA LEU A 279 -3.30 12.08 -7.29
C LEU A 279 -1.92 12.74 -7.14
N LEU A 280 -1.31 12.64 -5.97
CA LEU A 280 0.03 13.18 -5.69
C LEU A 280 1.16 12.25 -6.13
N ARG A 281 0.87 10.95 -6.37
CA ARG A 281 1.87 9.89 -6.52
C ARG A 281 1.76 9.10 -7.81
N THR A 282 0.66 9.24 -8.55
CA THR A 282 0.40 8.45 -9.75
C THR A 282 -0.25 9.30 -10.83
N ASN A 283 0.03 8.98 -12.09
CA ASN A 283 -0.64 9.64 -13.23
C ASN A 283 -2.08 9.14 -13.41
N ARG A 284 -2.37 7.89 -13.06
CA ARG A 284 -3.62 7.20 -13.39
C ARG A 284 -4.19 6.36 -12.25
N GLY A 285 -3.49 6.31 -11.11
CA GLY A 285 -3.91 5.49 -9.97
C GLY A 285 -5.20 5.98 -9.34
N GLN A 286 -6.02 5.02 -8.90
CA GLN A 286 -7.23 5.26 -8.15
C GLN A 286 -7.65 4.01 -7.38
N VAL A 287 -8.56 4.15 -6.44
CA VAL A 287 -9.16 3.01 -5.75
C VAL A 287 -10.39 2.51 -6.50
N TYR A 288 -10.59 1.22 -6.48
CA TYR A 288 -11.67 0.56 -7.21
C TYR A 288 -12.60 -0.21 -6.27
N PRO A 289 -13.93 -0.13 -6.43
CA PRO A 289 -14.85 -0.94 -5.66
C PRO A 289 -14.75 -2.42 -6.03
N PHE A 290 -15.22 -3.28 -5.15
CA PHE A 290 -15.15 -4.73 -5.37
C PHE A 290 -15.82 -5.19 -6.66
N SER A 291 -16.95 -4.58 -7.03
CA SER A 291 -17.66 -4.91 -8.28
C SER A 291 -16.80 -4.69 -9.53
N THR A 292 -15.92 -3.69 -9.53
CA THR A 292 -14.97 -3.43 -10.63
C THR A 292 -13.96 -4.56 -10.76
N TYR A 293 -13.36 -5.01 -9.65
CA TYR A 293 -12.47 -6.18 -9.66
C TYR A 293 -13.18 -7.44 -10.15
N VAL A 294 -14.42 -7.67 -9.72
CA VAL A 294 -15.24 -8.81 -10.20
C VAL A 294 -15.43 -8.76 -11.71
N GLY A 295 -15.69 -7.56 -12.27
CA GLY A 295 -15.80 -7.37 -13.73
C GLY A 295 -14.51 -7.78 -14.44
N TRP A 296 -13.39 -7.19 -14.07
CA TRP A 296 -12.08 -7.48 -14.69
C TRP A 296 -11.67 -8.94 -14.58
N LEU A 297 -11.85 -9.54 -13.40
CA LEU A 297 -11.47 -10.93 -13.15
C LEU A 297 -12.28 -11.89 -14.02
N ARG A 298 -13.60 -11.65 -14.17
CA ARG A 298 -14.46 -12.44 -15.04
C ARG A 298 -14.12 -12.27 -16.52
N GLU A 299 -13.82 -11.04 -16.96
CA GLU A 299 -13.37 -10.75 -18.34
C GLU A 299 -12.10 -11.52 -18.70
N VAL A 300 -11.16 -11.66 -17.76
CA VAL A 300 -9.91 -12.43 -17.95
C VAL A 300 -10.15 -13.95 -17.91
N GLY A 301 -11.24 -14.41 -17.28
CA GLY A 301 -11.58 -15.83 -17.18
C GLY A 301 -11.35 -16.45 -15.81
N TYR A 302 -11.15 -15.65 -14.77
CA TYR A 302 -11.09 -16.15 -13.40
C TYR A 302 -12.47 -16.54 -12.86
N GLU A 303 -12.48 -17.47 -11.92
CA GLU A 303 -13.67 -17.98 -11.23
C GLU A 303 -13.52 -17.96 -9.70
N ALA A 304 -14.57 -18.29 -8.96
CA ALA A 304 -14.57 -18.35 -7.49
C ALA A 304 -14.01 -17.07 -6.85
N ILE A 305 -14.59 -15.91 -7.21
CA ILE A 305 -14.17 -14.60 -6.74
C ILE A 305 -14.79 -14.33 -5.37
N GLU A 306 -13.93 -14.16 -4.35
CA GLU A 306 -14.35 -13.93 -2.97
C GLU A 306 -13.63 -12.69 -2.42
N ARG A 307 -14.28 -12.01 -1.46
CA ARG A 307 -13.69 -10.90 -0.72
C ARG A 307 -13.68 -11.20 0.78
N ILE A 308 -12.57 -10.87 1.42
CA ILE A 308 -12.37 -10.97 2.87
C ILE A 308 -11.80 -9.65 3.36
N ASP A 309 -12.47 -9.00 4.31
CA ASP A 309 -11.94 -7.77 4.93
C ASP A 309 -10.98 -8.16 6.05
N LEU A 310 -9.68 -7.92 5.84
CA LEU A 310 -8.62 -8.36 6.74
C LEU A 310 -8.40 -7.39 7.89
N PHE A 311 -8.46 -6.09 7.59
CA PHE A 311 -8.07 -5.05 8.54
C PHE A 311 -8.89 -3.78 8.32
N ALA A 312 -9.22 -3.09 9.42
CA ALA A 312 -10.03 -1.88 9.37
C ALA A 312 -9.16 -0.60 9.35
N THR A 313 -7.94 -0.65 9.87
CA THR A 313 -7.05 0.51 9.96
C THR A 313 -5.58 0.08 9.86
N PRO A 314 -4.90 0.31 8.72
CA PRO A 314 -5.49 0.77 7.45
C PRO A 314 -6.47 -0.26 6.87
N PRO A 315 -7.51 0.16 6.16
CA PRO A 315 -8.46 -0.78 5.58
C PRO A 315 -7.81 -1.56 4.45
N ILE A 316 -7.74 -2.88 4.60
CA ILE A 316 -7.21 -3.81 3.62
C ILE A 316 -8.19 -4.97 3.45
N SER A 317 -8.58 -5.22 2.21
CA SER A 317 -9.35 -6.39 1.81
C SER A 317 -8.49 -7.31 0.97
N LEU A 318 -8.70 -8.61 1.13
CA LEU A 318 -8.18 -9.66 0.29
C LEU A 318 -9.27 -10.09 -0.70
N ILE A 319 -8.95 -10.06 -1.98
CA ILE A 319 -9.75 -10.69 -3.02
C ILE A 319 -9.02 -11.96 -3.44
N THR A 320 -9.67 -13.10 -3.31
CA THR A 320 -9.18 -14.37 -3.85
C THR A 320 -10.00 -14.79 -5.06
N THR A 321 -9.32 -15.41 -6.02
CA THR A 321 -9.95 -15.95 -7.22
C THR A 321 -9.09 -17.07 -7.80
N ARG A 322 -9.64 -17.92 -8.67
CA ARG A 322 -8.93 -19.06 -9.23
C ARG A 322 -8.88 -19.01 -10.75
N ARG A 323 -7.75 -19.40 -11.30
CA ARG A 323 -7.70 -19.84 -12.69
C ARG A 323 -8.44 -21.18 -12.79
N PRO A 324 -9.38 -21.38 -13.74
CA PRO A 324 -10.08 -22.66 -13.92
C PRO A 324 -9.11 -23.83 -14.01
N ALA A 325 -9.50 -24.98 -13.47
CA ALA A 325 -8.74 -26.21 -13.67
C ALA A 325 -8.76 -26.58 -15.15
N ALA A 326 -7.71 -27.25 -15.63
CA ALA A 326 -7.76 -27.84 -16.96
C ALA A 326 -8.94 -28.85 -16.99
N GLU A 327 -9.78 -28.77 -18.02
CA GLU A 327 -10.77 -29.82 -18.22
C GLU A 327 -10.03 -31.15 -18.34
N GLU A 328 -10.25 -32.07 -17.39
CA GLU A 328 -9.86 -33.47 -17.58
C GLU A 328 -10.61 -33.94 -18.83
N GLY A 329 -9.85 -34.19 -19.91
CA GLY A 329 -10.42 -34.65 -21.17
C GLY A 329 -11.39 -35.78 -20.89
N ARG A 330 -12.67 -35.53 -21.10
CA ARG A 330 -13.66 -36.62 -21.14
C ARG A 330 -13.16 -37.56 -22.21
N GLY A 331 -12.48 -38.62 -21.77
CA GLY A 331 -12.06 -39.70 -22.64
C GLY A 331 -13.28 -40.19 -23.40
N GLY A 332 -13.29 -39.84 -24.69
CA GLY A 332 -14.27 -40.38 -25.61
C GLY A 332 -14.14 -41.89 -25.62
N THR A 333 -15.00 -42.56 -24.87
CA THR A 333 -15.22 -44.00 -25.04
C THR A 333 -15.84 -44.19 -26.42
N THR A 334 -14.98 -44.42 -27.40
CA THR A 334 -15.41 -44.92 -28.70
C THR A 334 -15.93 -46.32 -28.46
N LEU A 335 -17.24 -46.45 -28.30
CA LEU A 335 -17.93 -47.75 -28.36
C LEU A 335 -17.75 -48.27 -29.77
N PHE A 336 -16.79 -49.14 -29.96
CA PHE A 336 -16.82 -50.08 -31.09
C PHE A 336 -17.95 -51.07 -30.81
N CYS A 337 -19.03 -50.98 -31.57
CA CYS A 337 -20.01 -52.02 -31.65
C CYS A 337 -19.58 -53.03 -32.73
N PRO A 338 -19.66 -54.33 -32.47
CA PRO A 338 -19.26 -55.38 -33.39
C PRO A 338 -20.16 -55.52 -34.62
#